data_834b64f374a2f449cf73f92acda046df
#
_entry.id   834b64f374a2f449cf73f92acda046df
#
_cell.length_a   1.000
_cell.length_b   1.000
_cell.length_c   1.000
_cell.angle_alpha   90.00
_cell.angle_beta   90.00
_cell.angle_gamma   90.00
#
_symmetry.space_group_name_H-M   'P 1'
#
loop_
_entity.id
_entity.type
_entity.pdbx_description
1 polymer ?
#
loop_
_entity_poly.entity_id
_entity_poly.type
_entity_poly.pdbx_seq_one_letter_code
_entity_poly.pdbx_strand_id
1 'polypeptide(L)'
;MKLFQQMLVAGATLSLLAPIAAQASDIVNIEEMNSYSRSKKKKTPRFDHKTFANDFSDVSNNKGDINGLEVQRNQFEAGTFSETTTMDGKAVMWAGAVDGGNEFGGSEDTQTGYTFTMNLNTSFSGDDNLYVRLKTGEQGDQWKNKYTYHIETKDNSDLLEVDKMWYTFPLGEKVTAFVGPRIENYYMYITPSIYKPGALKSFKLGGNSNFGASTDVGYGLKYELDNGIGFATNVVDKGADEGEGWFAPGNAIKWDSQIAYTTDRWHVSGTLSNARNWSAHDYNATTMGRQVARDSIGYALRAYWMPEETGTTVPEISVGYDTKSYGGVFTAGNTTQANSYMVGFTWKDMIQADDRIGIAFTQPLSATEVQGGGDTGEVGAQVWEAYYSFRPNDSMEITPAIFGGNDIAADEDDDIFGLLVTSKFKF
;
A
#
# COMPACT_ATOMS: atom_id res chain seq x y z
N MET A 1 20.21 -16.60 19.57
CA MET A 1 21.14 -15.64 20.25
C MET A 1 21.73 -14.62 19.28
N LYS A 2 22.06 -14.96 18.04
CA LYS A 2 22.57 -14.00 17.03
C LYS A 2 21.56 -12.92 16.68
N LEU A 3 20.29 -13.27 16.47
CA LEU A 3 19.22 -12.31 16.13
C LEU A 3 19.04 -11.23 17.23
N PHE A 4 19.09 -11.61 18.50
CA PHE A 4 18.99 -10.68 19.62
C PHE A 4 20.19 -9.71 19.70
N GLN A 5 21.39 -10.17 19.35
CA GLN A 5 22.57 -9.30 19.25
C GLN A 5 22.46 -8.34 18.05
N GLN A 6 21.88 -8.78 16.92
CA GLN A 6 21.62 -7.95 15.77
C GLN A 6 20.54 -6.90 16.05
N MET A 7 19.50 -7.25 16.82
CA MET A 7 18.51 -6.28 17.32
C MET A 7 19.13 -5.16 18.15
N LEU A 8 20.09 -5.51 19.02
CA LEU A 8 20.81 -4.54 19.84
C LEU A 8 21.69 -3.61 18.98
N VAL A 9 22.31 -4.12 17.92
CA VAL A 9 23.14 -3.33 17.00
C VAL A 9 22.25 -2.41 16.15
N ALA A 10 21.11 -2.89 15.63
CA ALA A 10 20.17 -2.06 14.89
C ALA A 10 19.55 -0.95 15.77
N GLY A 11 19.21 -1.26 17.00
CA GLY A 11 18.75 -0.26 17.98
C GLY A 11 19.83 0.77 18.35
N ALA A 12 21.09 0.33 18.50
CA ALA A 12 22.20 1.21 18.79
C ALA A 12 22.60 2.12 17.62
N THR A 13 22.49 1.64 16.38
CA THR A 13 22.76 2.47 15.19
C THR A 13 21.70 3.57 14.99
N LEU A 14 20.45 3.29 15.31
CA LEU A 14 19.37 4.30 15.29
C LEU A 14 19.51 5.34 16.41
N SER A 15 19.96 4.95 17.58
CA SER A 15 20.23 5.90 18.67
C SER A 15 21.44 6.80 18.42
N LEU A 16 22.38 6.36 17.56
CA LEU A 16 23.53 7.16 17.14
C LEU A 16 23.19 8.15 16.01
N LEU A 17 22.12 7.89 15.23
CA LEU A 17 21.65 8.83 14.19
C LEU A 17 20.83 9.99 14.77
N ALA A 18 20.17 9.81 15.91
CA ALA A 18 19.39 10.87 16.55
C ALA A 18 20.19 12.08 17.03
N PRO A 19 21.41 11.93 17.63
CA PRO A 19 22.23 13.07 18.01
C PRO A 19 22.91 13.80 16.85
N ILE A 20 23.17 13.10 15.73
CA ILE A 20 23.84 13.69 14.55
C ILE A 20 22.90 14.67 13.82
N ALA A 21 21.61 14.37 13.80
CA ALA A 21 20.61 15.29 13.26
C ALA A 21 20.49 16.58 14.07
N ALA A 22 20.75 16.51 15.38
CA ALA A 22 20.75 17.68 16.25
C ALA A 22 21.99 18.56 16.15
N GLN A 23 23.14 18.02 15.68
CA GLN A 23 24.38 18.76 15.48
C GLN A 23 24.53 19.39 14.09
N ALA A 24 23.78 18.90 13.09
CA ALA A 24 23.76 19.51 11.77
C ALA A 24 22.98 20.84 11.69
N SER A 25 22.35 21.26 12.80
CA SER A 25 21.51 22.45 12.86
C SER A 25 22.26 23.78 13.04
N ASP A 26 23.59 23.75 13.23
CA ASP A 26 24.38 24.99 13.47
C ASP A 26 24.74 25.80 12.19
N ILE A 27 24.30 25.34 11.01
CA ILE A 27 24.57 26.05 9.73
C ILE A 27 23.28 26.46 9.01
N VAL A 28 22.10 25.97 9.45
CA VAL A 28 20.83 26.39 8.88
C VAL A 28 20.16 27.38 9.82
N ASN A 29 19.82 28.55 9.30
CA ASN A 29 19.20 29.64 10.04
C ASN A 29 17.88 29.15 10.65
N ILE A 30 17.89 28.90 11.97
CA ILE A 30 16.75 28.39 12.76
C ILE A 30 15.50 29.30 12.63
N GLU A 31 15.68 30.57 12.29
CA GLU A 31 14.57 31.51 12.03
C GLU A 31 13.82 31.14 10.72
N GLU A 32 14.52 30.68 9.70
CA GLU A 32 13.88 30.18 8.46
C GLU A 32 13.09 28.89 8.70
N MET A 33 13.63 27.93 9.44
CA MET A 33 12.89 26.69 9.79
C MET A 33 11.69 26.96 10.70
N ASN A 34 11.77 27.94 11.59
CA ASN A 34 10.63 28.34 12.42
C ASN A 34 9.51 29.05 11.64
N SER A 35 9.79 29.59 10.46
CA SER A 35 8.75 30.14 9.58
C SER A 35 7.89 29.03 8.93
N TYR A 36 8.48 27.88 8.64
CA TYR A 36 7.75 26.68 8.13
C TYR A 36 6.89 26.00 9.20
N SER A 37 7.26 26.07 10.49
CA SER A 37 6.51 25.45 11.59
C SER A 37 5.37 26.32 12.14
N ARG A 38 5.22 27.57 11.67
CA ARG A 38 4.18 28.51 12.12
C ARG A 38 2.98 28.67 11.20
N SER A 39 2.62 27.69 10.40
CA SER A 39 1.24 27.63 9.92
C SER A 39 0.36 27.35 11.14
N LYS A 40 -0.43 28.33 11.52
CA LYS A 40 -1.32 28.30 12.70
C LYS A 40 -2.04 26.97 12.75
N LYS A 41 -1.99 26.29 13.90
CA LYS A 41 -2.91 25.19 14.27
C LYS A 41 -4.35 25.62 14.01
N LYS A 42 -4.82 25.46 12.80
CA LYS A 42 -6.24 25.21 12.57
C LYS A 42 -6.46 23.84 13.17
N LYS A 43 -7.39 23.70 14.10
CA LYS A 43 -7.88 22.42 14.58
C LYS A 43 -8.07 21.55 13.35
N THR A 44 -7.24 20.54 13.20
CA THR A 44 -7.35 19.54 12.15
C THR A 44 -8.77 18.99 12.24
N PRO A 45 -9.56 19.02 11.18
CA PRO A 45 -10.82 18.30 11.19
C PRO A 45 -10.44 16.84 11.49
N ARG A 46 -11.19 16.22 12.40
CA ARG A 46 -11.13 14.80 12.69
C ARG A 46 -10.95 14.04 11.39
N PHE A 47 -10.03 13.09 11.39
CA PHE A 47 -9.74 12.16 10.34
C PHE A 47 -11.01 11.74 9.60
N ASP A 48 -11.16 12.23 8.37
CA ASP A 48 -12.24 11.85 7.48
C ASP A 48 -11.81 10.59 6.71
N HIS A 49 -12.71 9.61 6.59
CA HIS A 49 -12.48 8.27 6.02
C HIS A 49 -11.98 8.26 4.57
N LYS A 50 -11.99 9.39 3.95
CA LYS A 50 -11.40 9.64 2.64
C LYS A 50 -9.89 9.46 2.59
N THR A 51 -9.22 9.25 3.72
CA THR A 51 -7.78 9.45 3.86
C THR A 51 -6.94 8.35 3.25
N PHE A 52 -7.44 7.13 3.02
CA PHE A 52 -6.60 6.10 2.38
C PHE A 52 -6.57 6.18 0.85
N ALA A 53 -7.69 6.54 0.26
CA ALA A 53 -7.71 6.99 -1.14
C ALA A 53 -7.15 8.42 -1.26
N ASN A 54 -7.25 9.20 -0.19
CA ASN A 54 -6.99 10.63 -0.10
C ASN A 54 -5.60 11.01 0.38
N ASP A 55 -4.71 10.11 0.84
CA ASP A 55 -3.29 10.46 0.97
C ASP A 55 -2.70 10.93 -0.37
N PHE A 56 -3.45 10.77 -1.46
CA PHE A 56 -3.11 11.26 -2.80
C PHE A 56 -4.19 12.14 -3.45
N SER A 57 -5.43 12.15 -2.96
CA SER A 57 -6.49 13.03 -3.45
C SER A 57 -6.60 14.33 -2.65
N ASP A 58 -6.06 14.40 -1.43
CA ASP A 58 -6.12 15.61 -0.61
C ASP A 58 -5.34 16.80 -1.19
N VAL A 59 -4.39 16.54 -2.09
CA VAL A 59 -3.77 17.62 -2.85
C VAL A 59 -4.73 18.22 -3.88
N SER A 60 -5.70 17.47 -4.38
CA SER A 60 -6.67 17.96 -5.37
C SER A 60 -7.93 18.58 -4.75
N ASN A 61 -8.32 18.20 -3.54
CA ASN A 61 -9.58 18.64 -2.93
C ASN A 61 -9.47 19.84 -1.99
N ASN A 62 -8.26 20.24 -1.55
CA ASN A 62 -8.06 21.44 -0.74
C ASN A 62 -8.02 22.76 -1.54
N LYS A 63 -8.41 22.75 -2.81
CA LYS A 63 -8.40 23.95 -3.66
C LYS A 63 -9.58 24.91 -3.44
N GLY A 64 -10.61 24.52 -2.71
CA GLY A 64 -11.81 25.36 -2.53
C GLY A 64 -11.66 26.55 -1.60
N ASP A 65 -10.71 26.55 -0.66
CA ASP A 65 -10.65 27.54 0.43
C ASP A 65 -9.27 28.20 0.67
N ILE A 66 -8.29 27.97 -0.18
CA ILE A 66 -7.02 28.68 -0.08
C ILE A 66 -7.09 29.92 -0.94
N ASN A 67 -7.14 31.10 -0.31
CA ASN A 67 -7.01 32.39 -1.01
C ASN A 67 -5.79 32.35 -1.93
N GLY A 68 -5.98 32.65 -3.20
CA GLY A 68 -4.97 32.59 -4.24
C GLY A 68 -3.62 33.27 -3.92
N LEU A 69 -3.60 34.17 -2.92
CA LEU A 69 -2.40 34.81 -2.37
C LEU A 69 -1.52 33.89 -1.50
N GLU A 70 -2.10 32.90 -0.78
CA GLU A 70 -1.32 31.96 0.01
C GLU A 70 -0.68 30.88 -0.89
N VAL A 71 -1.39 30.46 -1.94
CA VAL A 71 -0.84 29.55 -2.96
C VAL A 71 0.31 30.21 -3.70
N GLN A 72 0.17 31.45 -4.13
CA GLN A 72 1.25 32.20 -4.76
C GLN A 72 2.45 32.42 -3.83
N ARG A 73 2.22 32.70 -2.56
CA ARG A 73 3.29 32.89 -1.58
C ARG A 73 4.08 31.60 -1.32
N ASN A 74 3.41 30.46 -1.15
CA ASN A 74 4.07 29.17 -0.98
C ASN A 74 4.81 28.73 -2.25
N GLN A 75 4.31 29.06 -3.43
CA GLN A 75 4.97 28.83 -4.70
C GLN A 75 6.24 29.70 -4.85
N PHE A 76 6.22 30.92 -4.38
CA PHE A 76 7.41 31.80 -4.40
C PHE A 76 8.49 31.36 -3.40
N GLU A 77 8.12 30.87 -2.23
CA GLU A 77 9.04 30.44 -1.18
C GLU A 77 9.70 29.08 -1.49
N ALA A 78 9.02 28.20 -2.24
CA ALA A 78 9.53 26.87 -2.61
C ALA A 78 10.31 26.84 -3.94
N GLY A 79 10.49 28.00 -4.61
CA GLY A 79 11.04 28.04 -5.97
C GLY A 79 10.08 27.39 -6.95
N THR A 80 9.22 28.14 -7.58
CA THR A 80 8.13 27.69 -8.45
C THR A 80 8.63 26.73 -9.53
N PHE A 81 8.32 25.43 -9.34
CA PHE A 81 8.51 24.45 -10.40
C PHE A 81 7.50 24.71 -11.54
N SER A 82 6.26 25.04 -11.21
CA SER A 82 5.20 25.36 -12.17
C SER A 82 3.99 25.96 -11.44
N GLU A 83 3.23 26.83 -12.11
CA GLU A 83 1.96 27.36 -11.61
C GLU A 83 0.84 26.31 -11.56
N THR A 84 0.96 25.23 -12.35
CA THR A 84 -0.06 24.18 -12.49
C THR A 84 0.34 22.86 -11.87
N THR A 85 1.58 22.67 -11.48
CA THR A 85 2.12 21.41 -10.98
C THR A 85 2.64 21.55 -9.57
N THR A 86 2.14 20.72 -8.66
CA THR A 86 2.68 20.54 -7.31
C THR A 86 3.54 19.27 -7.26
N MET A 87 4.55 19.29 -6.41
CA MET A 87 5.44 18.18 -6.18
C MET A 87 5.42 17.80 -4.70
N ASP A 88 5.29 16.53 -4.41
CA ASP A 88 5.49 15.93 -3.11
C ASP A 88 6.31 14.65 -3.24
N GLY A 89 6.85 14.18 -2.14
CA GLY A 89 7.64 12.97 -2.20
C GLY A 89 8.00 12.37 -0.85
N LYS A 90 8.71 11.26 -0.93
CA LYS A 90 9.31 10.61 0.23
C LYS A 90 10.61 9.90 -0.10
N ALA A 91 11.55 9.97 0.83
CA ALA A 91 12.70 9.07 0.89
C ALA A 91 12.47 8.10 2.04
N VAL A 92 12.65 6.81 1.79
CA VAL A 92 12.52 5.76 2.79
C VAL A 92 13.84 5.01 2.88
N MET A 93 14.36 4.85 4.07
CA MET A 93 15.51 4.01 4.37
C MET A 93 15.06 2.94 5.35
N TRP A 94 15.59 1.75 5.21
CA TRP A 94 15.25 0.66 6.11
C TRP A 94 16.45 -0.23 6.40
N ALA A 95 16.41 -0.91 7.55
CA ALA A 95 17.33 -1.94 7.95
C ALA A 95 16.54 -3.08 8.58
N GLY A 96 16.87 -4.32 8.26
CA GLY A 96 16.16 -5.48 8.79
C GLY A 96 16.91 -6.77 8.60
N ALA A 97 16.42 -7.81 9.28
CA ALA A 97 16.90 -9.17 9.18
C ALA A 97 15.71 -10.12 9.19
N VAL A 98 15.83 -11.23 8.45
CA VAL A 98 14.87 -12.32 8.40
C VAL A 98 15.56 -13.61 8.72
N ASP A 99 15.00 -14.38 9.66
CA ASP A 99 15.35 -15.75 9.97
C ASP A 99 14.22 -16.64 9.40
N GLY A 100 14.56 -17.69 8.66
CA GLY A 100 13.53 -18.51 8.00
C GLY A 100 14.07 -19.44 6.91
N GLY A 101 15.33 -19.82 7.04
CA GLY A 101 15.92 -20.86 6.23
C GLY A 101 16.40 -20.43 4.84
N ASN A 102 17.14 -21.32 4.21
CA ASN A 102 17.80 -21.11 2.93
C ASN A 102 16.83 -20.93 1.74
N GLU A 103 15.56 -21.33 1.88
CA GLU A 103 14.58 -21.27 0.81
C GLU A 103 14.11 -19.85 0.49
N PHE A 104 14.24 -18.93 1.44
CA PHE A 104 13.93 -17.50 1.23
C PHE A 104 15.13 -16.70 0.70
N GLY A 105 16.20 -17.37 0.26
CA GLY A 105 17.35 -16.72 -0.36
C GLY A 105 18.22 -15.97 0.64
N GLY A 106 18.02 -16.22 1.94
CA GLY A 106 18.51 -15.37 2.96
C GLY A 106 19.76 -15.81 3.67
N SER A 107 20.65 -14.88 3.83
CA SER A 107 21.53 -14.87 4.98
C SER A 107 20.73 -14.23 6.15
N GLU A 108 20.88 -14.76 7.36
CA GLU A 108 20.37 -14.14 8.60
C GLU A 108 21.02 -12.76 8.86
N ASP A 109 21.79 -12.23 7.92
CA ASP A 109 22.51 -10.99 8.06
C ASP A 109 21.56 -9.79 7.96
N THR A 110 21.87 -8.73 8.69
CA THR A 110 21.15 -7.47 8.59
C THR A 110 21.38 -6.85 7.21
N GLN A 111 20.31 -6.60 6.52
CA GLN A 111 20.28 -5.93 5.23
C GLN A 111 19.71 -4.52 5.35
N THR A 112 20.08 -3.68 4.40
CA THR A 112 19.58 -2.29 4.30
C THR A 112 19.11 -2.03 2.88
N GLY A 113 18.23 -1.07 2.73
CA GLY A 113 17.79 -0.62 1.43
C GLY A 113 17.12 0.75 1.51
N TYR A 114 16.77 1.26 0.35
CA TYR A 114 16.08 2.53 0.26
C TYR A 114 15.05 2.55 -0.86
N THR A 115 14.15 3.50 -0.76
CA THR A 115 13.22 3.85 -1.84
C THR A 115 13.06 5.35 -1.87
N PHE A 116 13.14 5.93 -3.05
CA PHE A 116 12.83 7.33 -3.30
C PHE A 116 11.60 7.42 -4.21
N THR A 117 10.65 8.26 -3.83
CA THR A 117 9.41 8.47 -4.57
C THR A 117 9.16 9.97 -4.71
N MET A 118 8.85 10.43 -5.90
CA MET A 118 8.46 11.79 -6.21
C MET A 118 7.15 11.78 -7.00
N ASN A 119 6.16 12.50 -6.54
CA ASN A 119 4.86 12.64 -7.18
C ASN A 119 4.73 14.03 -7.78
N LEU A 120 4.27 14.09 -9.02
CA LEU A 120 3.90 15.32 -9.70
C LEU A 120 2.39 15.30 -9.91
N ASN A 121 1.71 16.33 -9.45
CA ASN A 121 0.28 16.52 -9.58
C ASN A 121 0.02 17.78 -10.40
N THR A 122 -0.50 17.64 -11.61
CA THR A 122 -0.74 18.74 -12.52
C THR A 122 -2.23 18.89 -12.79
N SER A 123 -2.81 20.03 -12.50
CA SER A 123 -4.19 20.36 -12.84
C SER A 123 -4.25 21.39 -13.96
N PHE A 124 -5.12 21.14 -14.94
CA PHE A 124 -5.33 22.04 -16.10
C PHE A 124 -6.61 22.87 -15.97
N SER A 125 -7.63 22.32 -15.28
CA SER A 125 -8.94 22.95 -15.12
C SER A 125 -9.28 23.36 -13.69
N GLY A 126 -8.48 22.92 -12.70
CA GLY A 126 -8.74 23.11 -11.27
C GLY A 126 -9.33 21.90 -10.58
N ASP A 127 -10.13 21.09 -11.29
CA ASP A 127 -10.83 19.92 -10.76
C ASP A 127 -10.30 18.59 -11.31
N ASP A 128 -9.26 18.64 -12.11
CA ASP A 128 -8.61 17.50 -12.73
C ASP A 128 -7.20 17.28 -12.18
N ASN A 129 -6.61 16.12 -12.43
CA ASN A 129 -5.25 15.82 -12.04
C ASN A 129 -4.56 14.85 -13.02
N LEU A 130 -3.49 15.31 -13.64
CA LEU A 130 -2.50 14.43 -14.24
C LEU A 130 -1.49 14.04 -13.16
N TYR A 131 -1.57 12.80 -12.70
CA TYR A 131 -0.65 12.24 -11.73
C TYR A 131 0.50 11.52 -12.41
N VAL A 132 1.73 11.88 -12.06
CA VAL A 132 2.94 11.19 -12.50
C VAL A 132 3.80 10.87 -11.28
N ARG A 133 4.17 9.61 -11.10
CA ARG A 133 5.11 9.17 -10.06
C ARG A 133 6.44 8.77 -10.68
N LEU A 134 7.50 9.37 -10.17
CA LEU A 134 8.86 8.90 -10.39
C LEU A 134 9.31 8.11 -9.16
N LYS A 135 9.92 6.95 -9.38
CA LYS A 135 10.35 6.08 -8.28
C LYS A 135 11.65 5.37 -8.61
N THR A 136 12.50 5.23 -7.61
CA THR A 136 13.70 4.40 -7.65
C THR A 136 13.93 3.73 -6.31
N GLY A 137 14.78 2.71 -6.26
CA GLY A 137 15.18 2.06 -5.02
C GLY A 137 16.05 0.85 -5.23
N GLU A 138 16.68 0.42 -4.16
CA GLU A 138 17.48 -0.77 -4.08
C GLU A 138 17.18 -1.55 -2.80
N GLN A 139 17.17 -2.87 -2.91
CA GLN A 139 16.95 -3.77 -1.78
C GLN A 139 17.53 -5.15 -2.06
N GLY A 140 17.84 -5.91 -1.01
CA GLY A 140 18.23 -7.31 -1.12
C GLY A 140 17.07 -8.23 -1.53
N ASP A 141 17.40 -9.36 -2.14
CA ASP A 141 16.42 -10.33 -2.66
C ASP A 141 15.48 -10.89 -1.59
N GLN A 142 15.92 -11.00 -0.35
CA GLN A 142 15.09 -11.41 0.80
C GLN A 142 13.82 -10.56 0.97
N TRP A 143 13.88 -9.28 0.64
CA TRP A 143 12.79 -8.32 0.83
C TRP A 143 11.85 -8.19 -0.37
N LYS A 144 12.07 -9.00 -1.39
CA LYS A 144 11.21 -9.17 -2.57
C LYS A 144 10.52 -10.53 -2.59
N ASN A 145 10.85 -11.41 -1.68
CA ASN A 145 10.33 -12.76 -1.68
C ASN A 145 8.92 -12.78 -1.07
N LYS A 146 8.01 -13.50 -1.70
CA LYS A 146 6.65 -13.82 -1.25
C LYS A 146 6.21 -13.06 0.03
N TYR A 147 6.33 -13.69 1.18
CA TYR A 147 5.79 -13.19 2.46
C TYR A 147 6.72 -12.22 3.20
N THR A 148 7.95 -12.06 2.76
CA THR A 148 8.87 -11.05 3.29
C THR A 148 8.87 -9.77 2.45
N TYR A 149 7.96 -9.65 1.50
CA TYR A 149 7.90 -8.49 0.61
C TYR A 149 7.60 -7.21 1.38
N HIS A 150 8.62 -6.38 1.57
CA HIS A 150 8.53 -5.15 2.35
C HIS A 150 7.57 -4.14 1.73
N ILE A 151 6.81 -3.43 2.56
CA ILE A 151 5.76 -2.49 2.11
C ILE A 151 6.28 -1.34 1.25
N GLU A 152 7.50 -0.87 1.51
CA GLU A 152 8.11 0.27 0.81
C GLU A 152 9.08 -0.15 -0.30
N THR A 153 9.07 -1.40 -0.72
CA THR A 153 10.02 -1.92 -1.70
C THR A 153 9.91 -1.26 -3.08
N LYS A 154 11.04 -1.00 -3.65
CA LYS A 154 11.30 -0.84 -5.07
C LYS A 154 12.71 -1.36 -5.33
N ASP A 155 12.87 -2.14 -6.36
CA ASP A 155 14.18 -2.57 -6.83
C ASP A 155 14.20 -2.46 -8.34
N ASN A 156 14.94 -1.51 -8.83
CA ASN A 156 15.11 -1.21 -10.23
C ASN A 156 16.55 -0.73 -10.52
N SER A 157 17.50 -1.23 -9.72
CA SER A 157 18.95 -0.96 -9.92
C SER A 157 19.25 0.54 -9.98
N ASP A 158 18.68 1.31 -9.05
CA ASP A 158 18.86 2.77 -8.92
C ASP A 158 18.36 3.60 -10.11
N LEU A 159 17.63 3.02 -11.05
CA LEU A 159 17.08 3.76 -12.17
C LEU A 159 15.85 4.56 -11.75
N LEU A 160 15.89 5.87 -11.93
CA LEU A 160 14.72 6.71 -11.74
C LEU A 160 13.79 6.58 -12.96
N GLU A 161 12.61 6.02 -12.74
CA GLU A 161 11.66 5.72 -13.82
C GLU A 161 10.25 6.23 -13.53
N VAL A 162 9.44 6.39 -14.58
CA VAL A 162 8.01 6.64 -14.44
C VAL A 162 7.35 5.38 -13.92
N ASP A 163 7.06 5.36 -12.62
CA ASP A 163 6.41 4.23 -11.94
C ASP A 163 4.90 4.20 -12.23
N LYS A 164 4.27 5.38 -12.29
CA LYS A 164 2.82 5.52 -12.54
C LYS A 164 2.52 6.77 -13.34
N MET A 165 1.44 6.71 -14.16
CA MET A 165 0.93 7.84 -14.89
C MET A 165 -0.54 7.64 -15.23
N TRP A 166 -1.40 8.57 -14.79
CA TRP A 166 -2.81 8.59 -15.18
C TRP A 166 -3.42 9.97 -15.04
N TYR A 167 -4.52 10.18 -15.72
CA TYR A 167 -5.32 11.40 -15.66
C TYR A 167 -6.66 11.13 -14.99
N THR A 168 -7.01 11.94 -14.03
CA THR A 168 -8.26 11.92 -13.29
C THR A 168 -9.05 13.19 -13.58
N PHE A 169 -10.32 13.07 -13.88
CA PHE A 169 -11.19 14.22 -14.16
C PHE A 169 -12.64 13.96 -13.76
N PRO A 170 -13.38 15.01 -13.39
CA PRO A 170 -14.80 14.88 -13.05
C PRO A 170 -15.67 14.74 -14.29
N LEU A 171 -16.72 13.93 -14.18
CA LEU A 171 -17.83 13.86 -15.12
C LEU A 171 -19.11 14.27 -14.40
N GLY A 172 -19.33 15.59 -14.31
CA GLY A 172 -20.37 16.18 -13.44
C GLY A 172 -19.93 16.20 -11.97
N GLU A 173 -20.89 16.29 -11.05
CA GLU A 173 -20.63 16.55 -9.63
C GLU A 173 -20.24 15.29 -8.82
N LYS A 174 -20.61 14.09 -9.29
CA LYS A 174 -20.53 12.85 -8.49
C LYS A 174 -19.73 11.72 -9.13
N VAL A 175 -19.32 11.89 -10.38
CA VAL A 175 -18.56 10.88 -11.10
C VAL A 175 -17.14 11.35 -11.31
N THR A 176 -16.19 10.51 -10.97
CA THR A 176 -14.76 10.71 -11.27
C THR A 176 -14.32 9.66 -12.27
N ALA A 177 -13.68 10.09 -13.35
CA ALA A 177 -13.13 9.24 -14.39
C ALA A 177 -11.60 9.17 -14.27
N PHE A 178 -11.03 8.03 -14.64
CA PHE A 178 -9.60 7.75 -14.62
C PHE A 178 -9.20 7.10 -15.94
N VAL A 179 -8.06 7.51 -16.48
CA VAL A 179 -7.47 6.86 -17.66
C VAL A 179 -5.97 7.06 -17.65
N GLY A 180 -5.22 6.05 -18.05
CA GLY A 180 -3.77 6.21 -18.16
C GLY A 180 -3.04 4.98 -18.65
N PRO A 181 -1.78 5.17 -19.09
CA PRO A 181 -0.93 4.08 -19.56
C PRO A 181 -0.32 3.24 -18.43
N ARG A 182 -0.27 3.77 -17.22
CA ARG A 182 0.34 3.13 -16.04
C ARG A 182 -0.50 3.41 -14.80
N ILE A 183 -1.75 2.93 -14.79
CA ILE A 183 -2.64 3.10 -13.64
C ILE A 183 -2.33 2.08 -12.57
N GLU A 184 -2.66 2.42 -11.33
CA GLU A 184 -2.72 1.46 -10.23
C GLU A 184 -4.18 1.30 -9.81
N ASN A 185 -4.80 0.20 -10.16
CA ASN A 185 -6.25 0.02 -10.08
C ASN A 185 -6.84 0.24 -8.68
N TYR A 186 -6.08 -0.01 -7.62
CA TYR A 186 -6.60 0.17 -6.27
C TYR A 186 -6.82 1.65 -5.86
N TYR A 187 -6.28 2.63 -6.59
CA TYR A 187 -6.64 4.03 -6.41
C TYR A 187 -8.03 4.37 -6.99
N MET A 188 -8.59 3.46 -7.79
CA MET A 188 -9.88 3.60 -8.43
C MET A 188 -11.03 3.00 -7.60
N TYR A 189 -10.76 2.52 -6.40
CA TYR A 189 -11.77 2.00 -5.47
C TYR A 189 -12.21 3.04 -4.45
N ILE A 190 -13.36 2.77 -3.85
CA ILE A 190 -13.78 3.41 -2.61
C ILE A 190 -13.08 2.68 -1.47
N THR A 191 -12.38 3.39 -0.65
CA THR A 191 -11.46 2.95 0.42
C THR A 191 -11.68 1.52 0.94
N PRO A 192 -10.84 0.55 0.60
CA PRO A 192 -11.09 -0.85 0.95
C PRO A 192 -10.61 -1.23 2.36
N SER A 193 -9.68 -0.48 2.95
CA SER A 193 -9.10 -0.76 4.26
C SER A 193 -8.42 0.48 4.83
N ILE A 194 -8.47 0.63 6.15
CA ILE A 194 -7.76 1.68 6.90
C ILE A 194 -6.49 1.17 7.58
N TYR A 195 -6.27 -0.15 7.62
CA TYR A 195 -5.03 -0.71 8.15
C TYR A 195 -3.84 -0.29 7.29
N LYS A 196 -2.83 0.29 7.92
CA LYS A 196 -1.57 0.70 7.27
C LYS A 196 -0.47 -0.26 7.70
N PRO A 197 0.00 -1.16 6.84
CA PRO A 197 1.07 -2.09 7.18
C PRO A 197 2.34 -1.39 7.64
N GLY A 198 2.98 -1.95 8.66
CA GLY A 198 4.27 -1.48 9.18
C GLY A 198 5.47 -2.11 8.48
N ALA A 199 5.33 -3.35 8.04
CA ALA A 199 6.39 -4.12 7.41
C ALA A 199 6.00 -4.70 6.06
N LEU A 200 4.93 -5.49 5.96
CA LEU A 200 4.70 -6.39 4.85
C LEU A 200 3.59 -5.96 3.89
N LYS A 201 3.80 -6.15 2.60
CA LYS A 201 2.78 -5.89 1.56
C LYS A 201 1.55 -6.79 1.66
N SER A 202 1.67 -7.95 2.24
CA SER A 202 0.58 -8.92 2.41
C SER A 202 -0.65 -8.33 3.12
N PHE A 203 -0.47 -7.32 3.97
CA PHE A 203 -1.55 -6.65 4.71
C PHE A 203 -2.16 -5.45 3.99
N LYS A 204 -1.62 -5.07 2.83
CA LYS A 204 -2.12 -3.93 2.07
C LYS A 204 -3.55 -4.20 1.57
N LEU A 205 -4.42 -3.18 1.61
CA LEU A 205 -5.79 -3.22 1.08
C LEU A 205 -6.70 -4.28 1.71
N GLY A 206 -6.41 -4.70 2.95
CA GLY A 206 -7.17 -5.75 3.63
C GLY A 206 -6.92 -7.14 3.07
N GLY A 207 -5.68 -7.44 2.62
CA GLY A 207 -5.30 -8.74 2.08
C GLY A 207 -5.50 -8.88 0.57
N ASN A 208 -5.11 -8.04 -0.20
CA ASN A 208 -5.01 -7.72 -1.64
C ASN A 208 -5.04 -8.89 -2.68
N SER A 209 -5.70 -10.02 -2.40
CA SER A 209 -5.68 -11.16 -3.34
C SER A 209 -6.47 -10.92 -4.63
N ASN A 210 -7.66 -10.30 -4.52
CA ASN A 210 -8.50 -9.97 -5.66
C ASN A 210 -8.31 -8.54 -6.14
N PHE A 211 -8.07 -7.59 -5.24
CA PHE A 211 -7.82 -6.21 -5.66
C PHE A 211 -6.60 -6.09 -6.55
N GLY A 212 -5.51 -6.74 -6.26
CA GLY A 212 -4.29 -6.80 -7.06
C GLY A 212 -3.85 -5.47 -7.63
N ALA A 213 -2.66 -5.01 -7.33
CA ALA A 213 -2.10 -3.86 -8.00
C ALA A 213 -1.74 -4.22 -9.44
N SER A 214 -2.03 -3.33 -10.37
CA SER A 214 -1.46 -3.35 -11.69
C SER A 214 -0.97 -1.96 -12.04
N THR A 215 0.14 -1.88 -12.72
CA THR A 215 0.73 -0.62 -13.19
C THR A 215 0.79 -0.68 -14.71
N ASP A 216 -0.35 -0.87 -15.32
CA ASP A 216 -0.52 -1.09 -16.76
C ASP A 216 -1.58 -0.13 -17.31
N VAL A 217 -1.84 -0.24 -18.61
CA VAL A 217 -2.87 0.56 -19.29
C VAL A 217 -4.24 0.28 -18.67
N GLY A 218 -5.00 1.32 -18.38
CA GLY A 218 -6.31 1.13 -17.80
C GLY A 218 -7.16 2.38 -17.72
N TYR A 219 -8.42 2.18 -17.34
CA TYR A 219 -9.41 3.23 -17.11
C TYR A 219 -10.46 2.78 -16.11
N GLY A 220 -11.22 3.73 -15.59
CA GLY A 220 -12.29 3.45 -14.65
C GLY A 220 -13.14 4.65 -14.32
N LEU A 221 -14.18 4.39 -13.56
CA LEU A 221 -15.13 5.36 -13.06
C LEU A 221 -15.37 5.10 -11.58
N LYS A 222 -15.55 6.19 -10.84
CA LYS A 222 -16.01 6.17 -9.45
C LYS A 222 -17.21 7.11 -9.30
N TYR A 223 -18.25 6.62 -8.66
CA TYR A 223 -19.46 7.37 -8.36
C TYR A 223 -19.73 7.34 -6.86
N GLU A 224 -19.76 8.48 -6.22
CA GLU A 224 -19.96 8.63 -4.78
C GLU A 224 -21.17 9.51 -4.48
N LEU A 225 -22.08 8.99 -3.66
CA LEU A 225 -23.28 9.66 -3.21
C LEU A 225 -23.09 10.28 -1.83
N ASP A 226 -23.81 11.37 -1.55
CA ASP A 226 -23.73 12.09 -0.28
C ASP A 226 -24.20 11.26 0.94
N ASN A 227 -24.96 10.19 0.69
CA ASN A 227 -25.42 9.27 1.74
C ASN A 227 -24.43 8.14 2.09
N GLY A 228 -23.20 8.19 1.55
CA GLY A 228 -22.16 7.24 1.80
C GLY A 228 -22.15 6.00 0.89
N ILE A 229 -23.14 5.85 0.01
CA ILE A 229 -23.12 4.78 -1.00
C ILE A 229 -22.20 5.19 -2.14
N GLY A 230 -21.38 4.24 -2.60
CA GLY A 230 -20.49 4.46 -3.71
C GLY A 230 -20.33 3.24 -4.59
N PHE A 231 -19.98 3.48 -5.85
CA PHE A 231 -19.70 2.48 -6.88
C PHE A 231 -18.37 2.81 -7.54
N ALA A 232 -17.57 1.81 -7.80
CA ALA A 232 -16.35 1.96 -8.57
C ALA A 232 -16.21 0.81 -9.57
N THR A 233 -15.73 1.11 -10.76
CA THR A 233 -15.38 0.08 -11.73
C THR A 233 -14.13 0.49 -12.47
N ASN A 234 -13.25 -0.47 -12.73
CA ASN A 234 -12.03 -0.25 -13.48
C ASN A 234 -11.61 -1.47 -14.27
N VAL A 235 -10.84 -1.23 -15.30
CA VAL A 235 -10.25 -2.24 -16.17
C VAL A 235 -8.77 -1.94 -16.30
N VAL A 236 -7.95 -2.99 -16.24
CA VAL A 236 -6.51 -2.95 -16.50
C VAL A 236 -6.15 -4.04 -17.50
N ASP A 237 -5.33 -3.68 -18.47
CA ASP A 237 -4.88 -4.55 -19.57
C ASP A 237 -3.35 -4.55 -19.64
N LYS A 238 -2.73 -5.66 -19.21
CA LYS A 238 -1.30 -5.92 -19.42
C LYS A 238 -1.07 -6.39 -20.84
N GLY A 239 -0.20 -5.74 -21.56
CA GLY A 239 0.08 -6.04 -22.95
C GLY A 239 -0.48 -5.01 -23.93
N ALA A 240 -1.43 -4.16 -23.50
CA ALA A 240 -1.95 -3.10 -24.34
C ALA A 240 -0.90 -2.07 -24.77
N ASP A 241 0.15 -1.89 -23.95
CA ASP A 241 1.30 -1.03 -24.21
C ASP A 241 2.48 -1.77 -24.88
N GLU A 242 2.43 -3.09 -24.97
CA GLU A 242 3.47 -3.93 -25.57
C GLU A 242 3.25 -4.19 -27.07
N GLY A 243 2.28 -3.49 -27.68
CA GLY A 243 1.97 -3.62 -29.10
C GLY A 243 0.93 -4.69 -29.44
N GLU A 244 0.40 -5.41 -28.46
CA GLU A 244 -0.64 -6.43 -28.63
C GLU A 244 -2.02 -5.80 -28.93
N GLY A 245 -2.20 -4.52 -28.56
CA GLY A 245 -3.48 -3.82 -28.66
C GLY A 245 -4.41 -4.11 -27.50
N TRP A 246 -5.41 -3.26 -27.33
CA TRP A 246 -6.38 -3.36 -26.25
C TRP A 246 -7.24 -4.63 -26.39
N PHE A 247 -7.39 -5.35 -25.26
CA PHE A 247 -8.21 -6.57 -25.16
C PHE A 247 -7.80 -7.72 -26.07
N ALA A 248 -6.56 -7.73 -26.56
CA ALA A 248 -6.06 -8.83 -27.34
C ALA A 248 -6.22 -10.19 -26.63
N PRO A 249 -6.46 -11.30 -27.33
CA PRO A 249 -6.75 -12.60 -26.71
C PRO A 249 -5.68 -13.12 -25.75
N GLY A 250 -4.42 -12.72 -25.96
CA GLY A 250 -3.27 -13.09 -25.11
C GLY A 250 -3.09 -12.25 -23.87
N ASN A 251 -3.69 -11.05 -23.81
CA ASN A 251 -3.48 -10.11 -22.73
C ASN A 251 -4.02 -10.61 -21.38
N ALA A 252 -3.29 -10.28 -20.33
CA ALA A 252 -3.79 -10.43 -18.96
C ALA A 252 -4.67 -9.21 -18.63
N ILE A 253 -5.96 -9.44 -18.51
CA ILE A 253 -6.97 -8.38 -18.29
C ILE A 253 -7.66 -8.63 -16.97
N LYS A 254 -7.92 -7.54 -16.23
CA LYS A 254 -8.68 -7.56 -15.01
C LYS A 254 -9.73 -6.45 -15.01
N TRP A 255 -10.96 -6.84 -14.79
CA TRP A 255 -12.08 -5.92 -14.60
C TRP A 255 -12.66 -6.11 -13.20
N ASP A 256 -12.62 -5.04 -12.43
CA ASP A 256 -13.14 -5.00 -11.08
C ASP A 256 -14.34 -4.05 -10.98
N SER A 257 -15.34 -4.43 -10.21
CA SER A 257 -16.52 -3.60 -9.90
C SER A 257 -16.83 -3.69 -8.41
N GLN A 258 -16.91 -2.56 -7.76
CA GLN A 258 -17.11 -2.44 -6.31
C GLN A 258 -18.42 -1.69 -6.02
N ILE A 259 -19.14 -2.17 -5.00
CA ILE A 259 -20.15 -1.41 -4.28
C ILE A 259 -19.66 -1.19 -2.84
N ALA A 260 -19.86 0.00 -2.31
CA ALA A 260 -19.43 0.36 -0.97
C ALA A 260 -20.46 1.21 -0.25
N TYR A 261 -20.46 1.11 1.08
CA TYR A 261 -21.12 2.01 1.98
C TYR A 261 -20.13 2.50 3.03
N THR A 262 -19.93 3.79 3.10
CA THR A 262 -18.96 4.44 3.98
C THR A 262 -19.63 5.52 4.79
N THR A 263 -19.41 5.49 6.08
CA THR A 263 -19.80 6.53 7.04
C THR A 263 -18.59 7.07 7.77
N ASP A 264 -18.79 7.96 8.71
CA ASP A 264 -17.68 8.47 9.53
C ASP A 264 -16.90 7.40 10.29
N ARG A 265 -17.49 6.29 10.60
CA ARG A 265 -16.87 5.24 11.44
C ARG A 265 -16.91 3.84 10.83
N TRP A 266 -17.65 3.66 9.76
CA TRP A 266 -17.91 2.35 9.18
C TRP A 266 -17.67 2.34 7.69
N HIS A 267 -17.16 1.26 7.22
CA HIS A 267 -17.13 0.94 5.81
C HIS A 267 -17.45 -0.54 5.62
N VAL A 268 -18.23 -0.81 4.60
CA VAL A 268 -18.43 -2.17 4.08
C VAL A 268 -18.41 -2.09 2.57
N SER A 269 -17.67 -2.96 1.93
CA SER A 269 -17.68 -3.07 0.46
C SER A 269 -17.58 -4.50 -0.02
N GLY A 270 -18.18 -4.72 -1.19
CA GLY A 270 -18.05 -5.93 -1.97
C GLY A 270 -17.50 -5.61 -3.35
N THR A 271 -16.51 -6.36 -3.79
CA THR A 271 -15.90 -6.22 -5.11
C THR A 271 -15.99 -7.52 -5.86
N LEU A 272 -16.48 -7.46 -7.09
CA LEU A 272 -16.41 -8.53 -8.09
C LEU A 272 -15.20 -8.29 -8.97
N SER A 273 -14.33 -9.29 -9.09
CA SER A 273 -13.16 -9.29 -9.97
C SER A 273 -13.33 -10.35 -11.05
N ASN A 274 -13.32 -9.94 -12.30
CA ASN A 274 -13.30 -10.84 -13.45
C ASN A 274 -11.95 -10.68 -14.16
N ALA A 275 -11.17 -11.73 -14.19
CA ALA A 275 -9.82 -11.71 -14.70
C ALA A 275 -9.59 -12.79 -15.74
N ARG A 276 -8.83 -12.44 -16.80
CA ARG A 276 -8.37 -13.33 -17.85
C ARG A 276 -6.84 -13.36 -17.84
N ASN A 277 -6.24 -14.54 -17.90
CA ASN A 277 -4.79 -14.75 -17.87
C ASN A 277 -4.07 -14.04 -16.70
N TRP A 278 -4.76 -13.78 -15.60
CA TRP A 278 -4.24 -12.96 -14.50
C TRP A 278 -3.76 -13.80 -13.33
N SER A 279 -2.61 -13.47 -12.80
CA SER A 279 -2.08 -14.09 -11.58
C SER A 279 -2.23 -13.16 -10.39
N ALA A 280 -2.57 -13.69 -9.23
CA ALA A 280 -2.40 -12.98 -7.96
C ALA A 280 -0.90 -12.70 -7.72
N HIS A 281 -0.60 -11.66 -6.93
CA HIS A 281 0.77 -11.41 -6.50
C HIS A 281 1.23 -12.51 -5.53
N ASP A 282 2.49 -12.89 -5.63
CA ASP A 282 3.10 -13.92 -4.82
C ASP A 282 3.15 -13.60 -3.32
N TYR A 283 3.22 -12.33 -2.94
CA TYR A 283 3.13 -11.90 -1.54
C TYR A 283 1.72 -11.97 -0.94
N ASN A 284 0.70 -12.25 -1.75
CA ASN A 284 -0.70 -12.39 -1.33
C ASN A 284 -1.26 -13.79 -1.54
N ALA A 285 -0.48 -14.73 -2.06
CA ALA A 285 -0.97 -16.05 -2.41
C ALA A 285 0.10 -17.11 -2.19
N THR A 286 -0.32 -18.29 -1.75
CA THR A 286 0.50 -19.49 -1.75
C THR A 286 0.80 -19.94 -3.19
N THR A 287 1.75 -20.84 -3.36
CA THR A 287 2.09 -21.37 -4.68
C THR A 287 0.89 -22.01 -5.37
N MET A 288 0.11 -22.81 -4.65
CA MET A 288 -1.10 -23.44 -5.15
C MET A 288 -2.23 -22.42 -5.33
N GLY A 289 -2.42 -21.52 -4.38
CA GLY A 289 -3.45 -20.48 -4.43
C GLY A 289 -3.27 -19.49 -5.57
N ARG A 290 -2.04 -19.28 -6.05
CA ARG A 290 -1.73 -18.27 -7.06
C ARG A 290 -2.29 -18.56 -8.44
N GLN A 291 -2.20 -19.80 -8.92
CA GLN A 291 -2.56 -20.22 -10.29
C GLN A 291 -2.14 -19.22 -11.36
N VAL A 292 -0.97 -19.40 -11.94
CA VAL A 292 -0.36 -18.47 -12.90
C VAL A 292 -1.15 -18.46 -14.20
N ALA A 293 -1.42 -17.28 -14.76
CA ALA A 293 -2.05 -17.05 -16.07
C ALA A 293 -3.37 -17.82 -16.26
N ARG A 294 -4.26 -17.75 -15.26
CA ARG A 294 -5.59 -18.35 -15.32
C ARG A 294 -6.71 -17.32 -15.40
N ASP A 295 -7.79 -17.70 -16.07
CA ASP A 295 -9.04 -16.99 -15.95
C ASP A 295 -9.63 -17.21 -14.56
N SER A 296 -10.25 -16.19 -13.99
CA SER A 296 -10.82 -16.31 -12.65
C SER A 296 -11.95 -15.33 -12.42
N ILE A 297 -12.87 -15.74 -11.55
CA ILE A 297 -13.87 -14.85 -10.94
C ILE A 297 -13.58 -14.82 -9.44
N GLY A 298 -13.41 -13.63 -8.92
CA GLY A 298 -13.12 -13.42 -7.51
C GLY A 298 -14.10 -12.46 -6.85
N TYR A 299 -14.31 -12.67 -5.56
CA TYR A 299 -15.07 -11.74 -4.72
C TYR A 299 -14.19 -11.30 -3.57
N ALA A 300 -14.19 -9.99 -3.29
CA ALA A 300 -13.52 -9.41 -2.15
C ALA A 300 -14.53 -8.69 -1.26
N LEU A 301 -14.55 -9.03 0.01
CA LEU A 301 -15.33 -8.35 1.03
C LEU A 301 -14.38 -7.57 1.92
N ARG A 302 -14.69 -6.31 2.20
CA ARG A 302 -13.91 -5.45 3.09
C ARG A 302 -14.84 -4.75 4.06
N ALA A 303 -14.38 -4.65 5.29
CA ALA A 303 -15.02 -3.79 6.27
C ALA A 303 -13.99 -3.19 7.21
N TYR A 304 -14.30 -2.01 7.73
CA TYR A 304 -13.58 -1.45 8.85
C TYR A 304 -14.49 -0.70 9.80
N TRP A 305 -14.01 -0.58 11.01
CA TRP A 305 -14.63 0.20 12.05
C TRP A 305 -13.60 1.04 12.80
N MET A 306 -13.98 2.26 13.18
CA MET A 306 -13.14 3.18 13.96
C MET A 306 -13.84 3.59 15.25
N PRO A 307 -13.12 3.65 16.37
CA PRO A 307 -13.65 4.22 17.61
C PRO A 307 -13.92 5.73 17.42
N GLU A 308 -14.72 6.29 18.29
CA GLU A 308 -15.02 7.73 18.27
C GLU A 308 -13.82 8.57 18.71
N GLU A 309 -13.02 8.03 19.63
CA GLU A 309 -11.86 8.70 20.22
C GLU A 309 -10.60 7.87 19.96
N THR A 310 -9.48 8.54 19.67
CA THR A 310 -8.13 7.97 19.67
C THR A 310 -7.50 8.06 21.07
N GLY A 311 -6.32 7.45 21.29
CA GLY A 311 -5.66 7.44 22.62
C GLY A 311 -6.33 6.53 23.63
N THR A 312 -7.20 5.61 23.18
CA THR A 312 -7.91 4.63 24.02
C THR A 312 -7.42 3.21 23.72
N THR A 313 -7.75 2.28 24.62
CA THR A 313 -7.42 0.86 24.45
C THR A 313 -8.24 0.18 23.33
N VAL A 314 -9.23 0.87 22.76
CA VAL A 314 -10.07 0.34 21.70
C VAL A 314 -9.42 0.62 20.34
N PRO A 315 -9.05 -0.41 19.56
CA PRO A 315 -8.40 -0.22 18.27
C PRO A 315 -9.41 0.13 17.16
N GLU A 316 -8.88 0.69 16.08
CA GLU A 316 -9.52 0.57 14.76
C GLU A 316 -9.39 -0.88 14.29
N ILE A 317 -10.42 -1.38 13.62
CA ILE A 317 -10.45 -2.76 13.12
C ILE A 317 -10.66 -2.75 11.63
N SER A 318 -9.82 -3.45 10.89
CA SER A 318 -9.98 -3.70 9.45
C SER A 318 -10.04 -5.20 9.20
N VAL A 319 -10.97 -5.62 8.37
CA VAL A 319 -11.11 -7.02 7.97
C VAL A 319 -11.24 -7.14 6.46
N GLY A 320 -10.70 -8.22 5.92
CA GLY A 320 -10.82 -8.59 4.53
C GLY A 320 -11.02 -10.07 4.35
N TYR A 321 -11.82 -10.43 3.34
CA TYR A 321 -12.01 -11.80 2.88
C TYR A 321 -12.04 -11.82 1.36
N ASP A 322 -11.30 -12.72 0.77
CA ASP A 322 -11.31 -12.96 -0.67
C ASP A 322 -11.59 -14.42 -0.96
N THR A 323 -12.37 -14.66 -2.01
CA THR A 323 -12.51 -15.99 -2.62
C THR A 323 -12.31 -15.86 -4.11
N LYS A 324 -11.75 -16.89 -4.72
CA LYS A 324 -11.44 -16.93 -6.15
C LYS A 324 -11.73 -18.32 -6.71
N SER A 325 -12.50 -18.34 -7.80
CA SER A 325 -12.73 -19.53 -8.61
C SER A 325 -11.96 -19.40 -9.91
N TYR A 326 -11.20 -20.42 -10.26
CA TYR A 326 -10.40 -20.46 -11.48
C TYR A 326 -11.15 -21.18 -12.58
N GLY A 327 -11.00 -20.68 -13.82
CA GLY A 327 -11.59 -21.22 -15.04
C GLY A 327 -10.55 -21.88 -15.95
N GLY A 328 -11.03 -22.47 -17.03
CA GLY A 328 -10.21 -23.09 -18.08
C GLY A 328 -10.10 -24.60 -17.99
N VAL A 329 -9.17 -25.18 -18.74
CA VAL A 329 -8.88 -26.62 -18.74
C VAL A 329 -7.95 -26.94 -17.59
N PHE A 330 -8.38 -27.85 -16.70
CA PHE A 330 -7.58 -28.28 -15.56
C PHE A 330 -6.97 -29.67 -15.80
N THR A 331 -5.75 -29.84 -15.30
CA THR A 331 -5.16 -31.14 -15.04
C THR A 331 -5.36 -31.50 -13.56
N ALA A 332 -5.25 -32.78 -13.21
CA ALA A 332 -5.31 -33.19 -11.81
C ALA A 332 -4.28 -32.41 -10.97
N GLY A 333 -4.69 -31.96 -9.79
CA GLY A 333 -3.89 -31.15 -8.88
C GLY A 333 -3.92 -29.64 -9.14
N ASN A 334 -4.52 -29.14 -10.23
CA ASN A 334 -4.70 -27.71 -10.38
C ASN A 334 -5.76 -27.18 -9.40
N THR A 335 -5.50 -26.03 -8.81
CA THR A 335 -6.44 -25.34 -7.92
C THR A 335 -7.65 -24.87 -8.70
N THR A 336 -8.83 -25.19 -8.23
CA THR A 336 -10.12 -24.73 -8.78
C THR A 336 -10.74 -23.63 -7.93
N GLN A 337 -10.48 -23.66 -6.62
CA GLN A 337 -10.90 -22.59 -5.70
C GLN A 337 -9.81 -22.25 -4.69
N ALA A 338 -9.76 -20.98 -4.32
CA ALA A 338 -8.85 -20.47 -3.30
C ALA A 338 -9.53 -19.37 -2.48
N ASN A 339 -9.13 -19.21 -1.23
CA ASN A 339 -9.57 -18.10 -0.38
C ASN A 339 -8.45 -17.51 0.46
N SER A 340 -8.70 -16.31 0.98
CA SER A 340 -7.81 -15.60 1.91
C SER A 340 -8.62 -14.77 2.90
N TYR A 341 -8.03 -14.45 4.03
CA TYR A 341 -8.59 -13.48 4.97
C TYR A 341 -7.49 -12.63 5.62
N MET A 342 -7.87 -11.46 6.10
CA MET A 342 -7.01 -10.53 6.83
C MET A 342 -7.78 -9.89 7.97
N VAL A 343 -7.12 -9.74 9.12
CA VAL A 343 -7.60 -8.94 10.26
C VAL A 343 -6.48 -8.05 10.73
N GLY A 344 -6.76 -6.74 10.87
CA GLY A 344 -5.80 -5.75 11.35
C GLY A 344 -6.40 -4.87 12.44
N PHE A 345 -5.60 -4.57 13.43
CA PHE A 345 -5.90 -3.70 14.57
C PHE A 345 -4.93 -2.54 14.58
N THR A 346 -5.44 -1.33 14.76
CA THR A 346 -4.60 -0.12 14.86
C THR A 346 -5.03 0.72 16.06
N TRP A 347 -4.11 0.99 16.96
CA TRP A 347 -4.26 1.98 18.02
C TRP A 347 -3.52 3.24 17.61
N LYS A 348 -4.15 4.39 17.74
CA LYS A 348 -3.58 5.70 17.44
C LYS A 348 -3.46 6.54 18.70
N ASP A 349 -2.46 7.42 18.73
CA ASP A 349 -2.24 8.40 19.80
C ASP A 349 -2.10 7.78 21.21
N MET A 350 -1.49 6.58 21.30
CA MET A 350 -1.40 5.83 22.56
C MET A 350 -0.27 6.30 23.47
N ILE A 351 0.88 6.61 22.92
CA ILE A 351 2.09 7.00 23.66
C ILE A 351 2.37 8.49 23.43
N GLN A 352 2.25 8.92 22.18
CA GLN A 352 2.41 10.32 21.78
C GLN A 352 1.44 10.65 20.62
N ALA A 353 1.25 11.94 20.37
CA ALA A 353 0.41 12.37 19.26
C ALA A 353 0.92 11.84 17.92
N ASP A 354 0.01 11.45 17.04
CA ASP A 354 0.27 10.92 15.70
C ASP A 354 1.04 9.59 15.66
N ASP A 355 1.17 8.88 16.78
CA ASP A 355 1.74 7.54 16.78
C ASP A 355 0.70 6.46 16.39
N ARG A 356 1.20 5.28 16.05
CA ARG A 356 0.38 4.12 15.75
C ARG A 356 1.03 2.84 16.26
N ILE A 357 0.24 1.99 16.89
CA ILE A 357 0.56 0.59 17.14
C ILE A 357 -0.32 -0.21 16.19
N GLY A 358 0.25 -1.09 15.38
CA GLY A 358 -0.49 -1.98 14.51
C GLY A 358 -0.16 -3.43 14.76
N ILE A 359 -1.19 -4.29 14.71
CA ILE A 359 -1.06 -5.75 14.74
C ILE A 359 -1.98 -6.30 13.66
N ALA A 360 -1.48 -7.20 12.82
CA ALA A 360 -2.30 -7.82 11.79
C ALA A 360 -1.94 -9.28 11.56
N PHE A 361 -2.95 -10.01 11.09
CA PHE A 361 -2.87 -11.42 10.71
C PHE A 361 -3.54 -11.59 9.34
N THR A 362 -2.93 -12.40 8.49
CA THR A 362 -3.49 -12.76 7.19
C THR A 362 -3.19 -14.23 6.87
N GLN A 363 -4.17 -14.89 6.28
CA GLN A 363 -3.96 -16.08 5.49
C GLN A 363 -3.87 -15.62 4.04
N PRO A 364 -2.72 -15.79 3.36
CA PRO A 364 -2.63 -15.56 1.92
C PRO A 364 -3.65 -16.40 1.16
N LEU A 365 -3.90 -16.05 -0.10
CA LEU A 365 -4.80 -16.81 -0.96
C LEU A 365 -4.29 -18.25 -1.10
N SER A 366 -4.97 -19.19 -0.45
CA SER A 366 -4.60 -20.59 -0.37
C SER A 366 -5.63 -21.44 -1.08
N ALA A 367 -5.17 -22.52 -1.71
CA ALA A 367 -6.05 -23.48 -2.41
C ALA A 367 -7.01 -24.15 -1.43
N THR A 368 -8.31 -24.15 -1.75
CA THR A 368 -9.34 -24.86 -0.99
C THR A 368 -9.90 -26.04 -1.72
N GLU A 369 -9.80 -26.04 -3.06
CA GLU A 369 -10.22 -27.16 -3.91
C GLU A 369 -9.24 -27.34 -5.07
N VAL A 370 -8.96 -28.60 -5.41
CA VAL A 370 -8.13 -29.00 -6.54
C VAL A 370 -8.88 -29.93 -7.48
N GLN A 371 -8.56 -29.88 -8.77
CA GLN A 371 -9.14 -30.73 -9.79
C GLN A 371 -8.82 -32.22 -9.52
N GLY A 372 -9.87 -33.06 -9.53
CA GLY A 372 -9.76 -34.50 -9.30
C GLY A 372 -9.92 -34.92 -7.84
N GLY A 373 -10.09 -33.97 -6.94
CA GLY A 373 -10.15 -34.21 -5.49
C GLY A 373 -8.80 -34.63 -4.92
N GLY A 374 -8.59 -34.39 -3.66
CA GLY A 374 -7.35 -34.69 -2.97
C GLY A 374 -6.98 -33.60 -1.97
N ASP A 375 -5.94 -33.85 -1.23
CA ASP A 375 -5.35 -32.86 -0.35
C ASP A 375 -4.80 -31.72 -1.18
N THR A 376 -5.10 -30.48 -0.78
CA THR A 376 -4.52 -29.30 -1.42
C THR A 376 -3.02 -29.17 -1.14
N GLY A 377 -2.50 -29.93 -0.17
CA GLY A 377 -1.09 -29.84 0.26
C GLY A 377 -0.74 -28.51 0.92
N GLU A 378 -1.72 -27.62 1.09
CA GLU A 378 -1.54 -26.33 1.74
C GLU A 378 -2.26 -26.34 3.08
N VAL A 379 -1.53 -26.55 4.14
CA VAL A 379 -1.99 -26.28 5.50
C VAL A 379 -1.90 -24.75 5.66
N GLY A 380 -3.02 -24.10 5.87
CA GLY A 380 -3.22 -22.65 5.86
C GLY A 380 -2.07 -21.78 6.30
N ALA A 381 -1.23 -21.39 5.36
CA ALA A 381 -0.14 -20.46 5.57
C ALA A 381 -0.62 -19.21 6.30
N GLN A 382 0.04 -18.82 7.37
CA GLN A 382 -0.32 -17.65 8.17
C GLN A 382 0.85 -16.69 8.23
N VAL A 383 0.53 -15.39 8.08
CA VAL A 383 1.49 -14.30 8.19
C VAL A 383 0.96 -13.29 9.19
N TRP A 384 1.83 -12.74 10.00
CA TRP A 384 1.50 -11.72 10.99
C TRP A 384 2.55 -10.63 11.03
N GLU A 385 2.15 -9.43 11.46
CA GLU A 385 3.05 -8.33 11.77
C GLU A 385 2.60 -7.60 13.03
N ALA A 386 3.57 -6.99 13.73
CA ALA A 386 3.32 -6.01 14.78
C ALA A 386 4.34 -4.88 14.66
N TYR A 387 3.87 -3.64 14.79
CA TYR A 387 4.73 -2.48 14.65
C TYR A 387 4.33 -1.34 15.59
N TYR A 388 5.29 -0.45 15.83
CA TYR A 388 5.08 0.85 16.43
C TYR A 388 5.60 1.93 15.48
N SER A 389 4.76 2.85 15.05
CA SER A 389 5.13 3.96 14.16
C SER A 389 4.98 5.28 14.91
N PHE A 390 6.00 6.08 14.92
CA PHE A 390 5.99 7.38 15.59
C PHE A 390 6.64 8.46 14.72
N ARG A 391 6.27 9.71 14.97
CA ARG A 391 6.78 10.87 14.25
C ARG A 391 7.62 11.75 15.18
N PRO A 392 8.95 11.77 15.01
CA PRO A 392 9.81 12.75 15.70
C PRO A 392 9.48 14.20 15.31
N ASN A 393 8.99 14.40 14.09
CA ASN A 393 8.49 15.66 13.54
C ASN A 393 7.52 15.41 12.37
N ASP A 394 6.94 16.47 11.81
CA ASP A 394 5.92 16.37 10.73
C ASP A 394 6.43 15.71 9.45
N SER A 395 7.73 15.81 9.17
CA SER A 395 8.36 15.30 7.95
C SER A 395 9.03 13.93 8.14
N MET A 396 9.10 13.40 9.36
CA MET A 396 9.80 12.14 9.65
C MET A 396 8.91 11.15 10.37
N GLU A 397 8.91 9.89 9.91
CA GLU A 397 8.21 8.77 10.54
C GLU A 397 9.20 7.60 10.71
N ILE A 398 9.27 7.03 11.91
CA ILE A 398 10.11 5.86 12.22
C ILE A 398 9.19 4.72 12.63
N THR A 399 9.41 3.54 12.05
CA THR A 399 8.56 2.36 12.27
C THR A 399 9.42 1.12 12.52
N PRO A 400 9.76 0.80 13.77
CA PRO A 400 10.18 -0.54 14.13
C PRO A 400 9.03 -1.52 14.01
N ALA A 401 9.28 -2.70 13.43
CA ALA A 401 8.32 -3.75 13.20
C ALA A 401 8.96 -5.13 13.39
N ILE A 402 8.14 -6.07 13.83
CA ILE A 402 8.42 -7.50 13.82
C ILE A 402 7.34 -8.19 12.99
N PHE A 403 7.69 -9.26 12.33
CA PHE A 403 6.76 -10.04 11.54
C PHE A 403 7.17 -11.51 11.53
N GLY A 404 6.26 -12.35 11.14
CA GLY A 404 6.52 -13.76 11.02
C GLY A 404 5.40 -14.47 10.25
N GLY A 405 5.61 -15.75 10.03
CA GLY A 405 4.63 -16.59 9.40
C GLY A 405 5.05 -18.06 9.52
N ASN A 406 4.08 -18.94 9.34
CA ASN A 406 4.26 -20.37 9.37
C ASN A 406 3.58 -21.00 8.15
N ASP A 407 4.00 -22.22 7.80
CA ASP A 407 3.48 -23.01 6.67
C ASP A 407 3.53 -22.26 5.33
N ILE A 408 4.58 -21.46 5.13
CA ILE A 408 4.66 -20.47 4.04
C ILE A 408 5.18 -21.09 2.74
N ALA A 409 5.95 -22.17 2.83
CA ALA A 409 6.40 -22.96 1.69
C ALA A 409 5.71 -24.34 1.70
N ALA A 410 5.85 -25.05 0.58
CA ALA A 410 5.26 -26.38 0.42
C ALA A 410 5.89 -27.47 1.32
N ASP A 411 6.95 -27.17 2.02
CA ASP A 411 7.60 -28.05 3.00
C ASP A 411 7.21 -27.61 4.42
N GLU A 412 6.74 -28.55 5.22
CA GLU A 412 6.00 -28.41 6.48
C GLU A 412 6.72 -27.71 7.66
N ASP A 413 7.94 -27.20 7.49
CA ASP A 413 8.75 -26.65 8.59
C ASP A 413 9.29 -25.21 8.33
N ASP A 414 8.76 -24.48 7.35
CA ASP A 414 9.30 -23.16 6.99
C ASP A 414 8.61 -22.00 7.73
N ASP A 415 8.96 -21.85 8.97
CA ASP A 415 8.62 -20.68 9.77
C ASP A 415 9.58 -19.52 9.44
N ILE A 416 9.04 -18.32 9.28
CA ILE A 416 9.83 -17.10 9.19
C ILE A 416 9.62 -16.22 10.43
N PHE A 417 10.68 -15.55 10.82
CA PHE A 417 10.64 -14.45 11.77
C PHE A 417 11.56 -13.33 11.29
N GLY A 418 11.06 -12.11 11.27
CA GLY A 418 11.83 -10.98 10.82
C GLY A 418 11.63 -9.74 11.69
N LEU A 419 12.62 -8.88 11.57
CA LEU A 419 12.58 -7.59 12.19
C LEU A 419 12.97 -6.53 11.15
N LEU A 420 12.31 -5.38 11.22
CA LEU A 420 12.49 -4.28 10.28
C LEU A 420 12.40 -2.96 11.02
N VAL A 421 13.26 -2.03 10.67
CA VAL A 421 13.11 -0.63 11.06
C VAL A 421 13.11 0.22 9.81
N THR A 422 12.05 0.99 9.65
CA THR A 422 11.86 1.90 8.51
C THR A 422 11.91 3.34 8.97
N SER A 423 12.67 4.18 8.30
CA SER A 423 12.69 5.63 8.47
C SER A 423 12.19 6.29 7.18
N LYS A 424 11.11 7.05 7.29
CA LYS A 424 10.45 7.71 6.17
C LYS A 424 10.56 9.22 6.34
N PHE A 425 11.07 9.89 5.32
CA PHE A 425 11.20 11.34 5.22
C PHE A 425 10.24 11.83 4.14
N LYS A 426 9.35 12.76 4.48
CA LYS A 426 8.35 13.37 3.58
C LYS A 426 8.74 14.82 3.28
N PHE A 427 8.57 15.23 2.04
CA PHE A 427 8.84 16.59 1.59
C PHE A 427 7.83 17.04 0.54
#